data_e30cea68c4f96fdb185eee77dff786c9
#
_entry.id   e30cea68c4f96fdb185eee77dff786c9
#
_cell.length_a   1.000
_cell.length_b   1.000
_cell.length_c   1.000
_cell.angle_alpha   90.00
_cell.angle_beta   90.00
_cell.angle_gamma   90.00
#
_symmetry.space_group_name_H-M   'P 1'
#
loop_
_entity.id
_entity.type
_entity.pdbx_description
1 polymer ?
#
loop_
_entity_poly.entity_id
_entity_poly.type
_entity_poly.pdbx_seq_one_letter_code
_entity_poly.pdbx_strand_id
1 'polypeptide(L)'
;MMALHPVVARVTDRIVARSAQTRAAYLDLIHRAREQGLNRPQLSCGNLAHGFAAAGDDKPAIRAGKAMNIGIVTAYNDMLSAHQPYGRYPDQIKLFAREVGATAQVAGGVPAMCDGVTQGQPSMELSLFSRDTIAMSAAIGLSHAMFEGALLLGICDKIVPGLLIGALRFGHLPTILVPAGPMPSGLPNKEKVRIRQLYAEGKVGRDELLESESESYHAAGTCTFYGTANSNQMMMEMMGLHMPGSSFIAPGTKLRQELTRAATHRITQIGWGGDDYRPLGACVDEKAIVNAIIGLLATGGSTNHVIHLPAIARAAGVQIDWDDMDELSRAVPLIANVYPNGAGDVNAFAAAGGMPYVIRELVGAGLAHDDIRTVYGASLGQGAQQPVLDGDVLRWTPAPEASADAALLRPASAPFQPEGGLRLLKGNLGRGTIKVSAVDRARWTIEAPARVFSDQDDVIRAFKAGELERDVVVVVRFQGPAANGMPELHKLTPSLGVLQDRGFRVALVTDGRMSGASGKVPAAIHVSPEAKRGGALALLRDGDLVRVCAESGELTALVDADAWAAREPAPAPIEAMGVGRELFALMRAHADPAERGGSAMLAAAGL
;
A
#
# COMPACT_ATOMS: atom_id res chain seq x y z
N MET A 1 -20.05 17.91 -15.35
CA MET A 1 -18.81 17.12 -15.18
C MET A 1 -18.00 17.21 -16.46
N MET A 2 -16.70 17.38 -16.37
CA MET A 2 -15.83 17.26 -17.54
C MET A 2 -15.85 15.82 -18.06
N ALA A 3 -15.62 15.63 -19.37
CA ALA A 3 -15.45 14.29 -19.93
C ALA A 3 -14.20 13.64 -19.31
N LEU A 4 -14.22 12.31 -19.17
CA LEU A 4 -13.08 11.57 -18.67
C LEU A 4 -11.87 11.77 -19.59
N HIS A 5 -10.69 11.91 -19.00
CA HIS A 5 -9.44 12.11 -19.73
C HIS A 5 -9.17 10.93 -20.68
N PRO A 6 -8.83 11.17 -21.96
CA PRO A 6 -8.74 10.11 -22.98
C PRO A 6 -7.75 8.98 -22.61
N VAL A 7 -6.65 9.29 -21.93
CA VAL A 7 -5.68 8.27 -21.46
C VAL A 7 -6.32 7.40 -20.39
N VAL A 8 -7.03 7.99 -19.42
CA VAL A 8 -7.71 7.23 -18.36
C VAL A 8 -8.75 6.30 -18.96
N ALA A 9 -9.59 6.80 -19.89
CA ALA A 9 -10.58 5.98 -20.59
C ALA A 9 -9.92 4.80 -21.32
N ARG A 10 -8.90 5.07 -22.14
CA ARG A 10 -8.20 4.04 -22.94
C ARG A 10 -7.54 2.97 -22.05
N VAL A 11 -6.86 3.37 -20.96
CA VAL A 11 -6.23 2.42 -20.04
C VAL A 11 -7.29 1.58 -19.34
N THR A 12 -8.38 2.19 -18.89
CA THR A 12 -9.50 1.45 -18.27
C THR A 12 -10.11 0.45 -19.25
N ASP A 13 -10.38 0.84 -20.49
CA ASP A 13 -10.93 -0.07 -21.51
C ASP A 13 -9.99 -1.24 -21.77
N ARG A 14 -8.69 -1.01 -21.81
CA ARG A 14 -7.67 -2.05 -21.96
C ARG A 14 -7.68 -3.02 -20.76
N ILE A 15 -7.77 -2.50 -19.54
CA ILE A 15 -7.87 -3.30 -18.31
C ILE A 15 -9.16 -4.13 -18.33
N VAL A 16 -10.30 -3.53 -18.67
CA VAL A 16 -11.59 -4.22 -18.81
C VAL A 16 -11.50 -5.37 -19.83
N ALA A 17 -10.95 -5.09 -21.01
CA ALA A 17 -10.79 -6.11 -22.05
C ALA A 17 -9.89 -7.28 -21.61
N ARG A 18 -8.75 -6.96 -20.96
CA ARG A 18 -7.80 -7.96 -20.43
C ARG A 18 -8.41 -8.78 -19.31
N SER A 19 -9.23 -8.18 -18.47
CA SER A 19 -9.84 -8.80 -17.28
C SER A 19 -11.13 -9.57 -17.59
N ALA A 20 -11.71 -9.45 -18.76
CA ALA A 20 -13.07 -9.88 -19.06
C ALA A 20 -13.39 -11.30 -18.57
N GLN A 21 -12.50 -12.27 -18.83
CA GLN A 21 -12.70 -13.66 -18.42
C GLN A 21 -12.54 -13.86 -16.92
N THR A 22 -11.47 -13.33 -16.33
CA THR A 22 -11.16 -13.50 -14.90
C THR A 22 -12.15 -12.74 -14.03
N ARG A 23 -12.56 -11.55 -14.49
CA ARG A 23 -13.59 -10.75 -13.81
C ARG A 23 -14.96 -11.42 -13.84
N ALA A 24 -15.38 -11.95 -14.98
CA ALA A 24 -16.64 -12.69 -15.09
C ALA A 24 -16.66 -13.92 -14.17
N ALA A 25 -15.58 -14.68 -14.14
CA ALA A 25 -15.45 -15.84 -13.24
C ALA A 25 -15.50 -15.43 -11.75
N TYR A 26 -14.87 -14.31 -11.38
CA TYR A 26 -14.93 -13.78 -10.04
C TYR A 26 -16.34 -13.31 -9.65
N LEU A 27 -17.03 -12.58 -10.54
CA LEU A 27 -18.39 -12.12 -10.29
C LEU A 27 -19.37 -13.30 -10.16
N ASP A 28 -19.22 -14.33 -10.98
CA ASP A 28 -20.01 -15.56 -10.87
C ASP A 28 -19.77 -16.26 -9.50
N LEU A 29 -18.52 -16.30 -9.03
CA LEU A 29 -18.18 -16.85 -7.72
C LEU A 29 -18.95 -16.13 -6.59
N ILE A 30 -18.93 -14.80 -6.57
CA ILE A 30 -19.60 -14.03 -5.51
C ILE A 30 -21.12 -14.05 -5.63
N HIS A 31 -21.66 -14.12 -6.84
CA HIS A 31 -23.10 -14.30 -7.08
C HIS A 31 -23.58 -15.64 -6.53
N ARG A 32 -22.90 -16.74 -6.87
CA ARG A 32 -23.23 -18.07 -6.33
C ARG A 32 -23.14 -18.11 -4.82
N ALA A 33 -22.11 -17.50 -4.21
CA ALA A 33 -22.00 -17.44 -2.77
C ALA A 33 -23.19 -16.70 -2.13
N ARG A 34 -23.69 -15.66 -2.79
CA ARG A 34 -24.92 -14.95 -2.34
C ARG A 34 -26.17 -15.81 -2.50
N GLU A 35 -26.36 -16.45 -3.66
CA GLU A 35 -27.54 -17.29 -3.94
C GLU A 35 -27.60 -18.51 -3.02
N GLN A 36 -26.46 -19.10 -2.70
CA GLN A 36 -26.34 -20.19 -1.72
C GLN A 36 -26.67 -19.72 -0.30
N GLY A 37 -26.75 -18.39 -0.08
CA GLY A 37 -27.09 -17.82 1.21
C GLY A 37 -26.12 -18.21 2.31
N LEU A 38 -24.81 -18.23 2.00
CA LEU A 38 -23.75 -18.57 2.95
C LEU A 38 -23.68 -17.55 4.09
N ASN A 39 -24.68 -17.59 4.96
CA ASN A 39 -24.85 -16.67 6.08
C ASN A 39 -25.46 -17.39 7.29
N ARG A 40 -25.55 -16.68 8.42
CA ARG A 40 -26.01 -17.17 9.70
C ARG A 40 -27.35 -17.93 9.68
N PRO A 41 -28.41 -17.49 8.98
CA PRO A 41 -29.69 -18.22 8.94
C PRO A 41 -29.59 -19.65 8.41
N GLN A 42 -28.57 -19.99 7.64
CA GLN A 42 -28.36 -21.34 7.09
C GLN A 42 -27.49 -22.24 7.96
N LEU A 43 -26.90 -21.70 9.02
CA LEU A 43 -26.14 -22.52 9.96
C LEU A 43 -27.04 -23.51 10.70
N SER A 44 -26.56 -24.73 10.91
CA SER A 44 -27.25 -25.68 11.76
C SER A 44 -27.40 -25.14 13.20
N CYS A 45 -28.36 -25.69 13.96
CA CYS A 45 -28.56 -25.26 15.34
C CYS A 45 -27.30 -25.40 16.20
N GLY A 46 -26.50 -26.45 15.98
CA GLY A 46 -25.24 -26.66 16.70
C GLY A 46 -24.20 -25.60 16.31
N ASN A 47 -23.99 -25.36 15.03
CA ASN A 47 -23.08 -24.32 14.53
C ASN A 47 -23.45 -22.94 15.06
N LEU A 48 -24.73 -22.58 14.97
CA LEU A 48 -25.25 -21.31 15.44
C LEU A 48 -25.06 -21.15 16.96
N ALA A 49 -25.35 -22.20 17.75
CA ALA A 49 -25.17 -22.19 19.19
C ALA A 49 -23.70 -21.97 19.60
N HIS A 50 -22.74 -22.61 18.91
CA HIS A 50 -21.32 -22.34 19.11
C HIS A 50 -20.97 -20.88 18.75
N GLY A 51 -21.49 -20.34 17.65
CA GLY A 51 -21.22 -18.98 17.18
C GLY A 51 -21.67 -17.88 18.13
N PHE A 52 -22.74 -18.08 18.92
CA PHE A 52 -23.21 -17.10 19.89
C PHE A 52 -22.97 -17.48 21.36
N ALA A 53 -22.37 -18.63 21.66
CA ALA A 53 -22.23 -19.12 23.04
C ALA A 53 -21.60 -18.07 23.99
N ALA A 54 -20.54 -17.39 23.51
CA ALA A 54 -19.79 -16.38 24.27
C ALA A 54 -20.21 -14.92 23.97
N ALA A 55 -21.35 -14.69 23.32
CA ALA A 55 -21.76 -13.35 22.89
C ALA A 55 -22.31 -12.45 24.02
N GLY A 56 -22.34 -12.92 25.27
CA GLY A 56 -22.81 -12.14 26.42
C GLY A 56 -24.23 -11.59 26.20
N ASP A 57 -24.40 -10.30 26.39
CA ASP A 57 -25.67 -9.59 26.26
C ASP A 57 -26.24 -9.60 24.82
N ASP A 58 -25.41 -9.80 23.81
CA ASP A 58 -25.83 -9.87 22.40
C ASP A 58 -26.39 -11.24 22.00
N LYS A 59 -26.21 -12.26 22.85
CA LYS A 59 -26.67 -13.63 22.60
C LYS A 59 -28.17 -13.74 22.23
N PRO A 60 -29.11 -13.09 22.92
CA PRO A 60 -30.51 -13.15 22.54
C PRO A 60 -30.81 -12.57 21.16
N ALA A 61 -30.16 -11.46 20.80
CA ALA A 61 -30.33 -10.81 19.50
C ALA A 61 -29.76 -11.66 18.34
N ILE A 62 -28.56 -12.23 18.53
CA ILE A 62 -27.94 -13.13 17.53
C ILE A 62 -28.78 -14.40 17.36
N ARG A 63 -29.25 -14.99 18.48
CA ARG A 63 -30.09 -16.18 18.45
C ARG A 63 -31.42 -15.95 17.74
N ALA A 64 -32.02 -14.77 17.91
CA ALA A 64 -33.29 -14.44 17.26
C ALA A 64 -33.20 -14.32 15.75
N GLY A 65 -31.99 -14.14 15.19
CA GLY A 65 -31.76 -14.07 13.75
C GLY A 65 -32.26 -12.81 13.05
N LYS A 66 -32.80 -11.85 13.81
CA LYS A 66 -33.43 -10.63 13.26
C LYS A 66 -32.44 -9.45 13.14
N ALA A 67 -31.50 -9.36 14.06
CA ALA A 67 -30.46 -8.34 14.05
C ALA A 67 -29.32 -8.74 13.11
N MET A 68 -28.78 -7.79 12.34
CA MET A 68 -27.54 -7.99 11.61
C MET A 68 -26.40 -8.27 12.59
N ASN A 69 -25.51 -9.20 12.26
CA ASN A 69 -24.28 -9.45 13.00
C ASN A 69 -23.07 -9.03 12.17
N ILE A 70 -22.31 -8.07 12.66
CA ILE A 70 -21.15 -7.49 11.98
C ILE A 70 -19.89 -8.28 12.35
N GLY A 71 -19.15 -8.76 11.35
CA GLY A 71 -17.83 -9.36 11.55
C GLY A 71 -16.75 -8.29 11.68
N ILE A 72 -15.93 -8.37 12.72
CA ILE A 72 -14.77 -7.49 12.91
C ILE A 72 -13.51 -8.32 12.65
N VAL A 73 -12.72 -7.94 11.64
CA VAL A 73 -11.38 -8.49 11.44
C VAL A 73 -10.39 -7.41 11.83
N THR A 74 -9.56 -7.68 12.86
CA THR A 74 -8.69 -6.66 13.47
C THR A 74 -7.22 -7.02 13.34
N ALA A 75 -6.40 -6.03 13.02
CA ALA A 75 -4.94 -6.09 13.03
C ALA A 75 -4.36 -5.47 14.32
N TYR A 76 -5.08 -5.55 15.45
CA TYR A 76 -4.56 -5.07 16.73
C TYR A 76 -3.20 -5.67 17.05
N ASN A 77 -2.30 -4.80 17.50
CA ASN A 77 -1.00 -5.17 18.01
C ASN A 77 -0.53 -4.08 19.00
N ASP A 78 -0.17 -4.47 20.20
CA ASP A 78 0.17 -3.54 21.28
C ASP A 78 1.54 -2.87 21.07
N MET A 79 2.49 -3.59 20.49
CA MET A 79 3.85 -3.10 20.23
C MET A 79 3.92 -2.11 19.07
N LEU A 80 3.04 -2.22 18.07
CA LEU A 80 3.11 -1.44 16.85
C LEU A 80 2.24 -0.19 16.95
N SER A 81 2.86 1.01 16.93
CA SER A 81 2.18 2.29 17.13
C SER A 81 0.95 2.49 16.24
N ALA A 82 1.01 2.06 14.98
CA ALA A 82 -0.10 2.17 14.04
C ALA A 82 -1.29 1.26 14.40
N HIS A 83 -1.06 0.16 15.06
CA HIS A 83 -2.05 -0.90 15.33
C HIS A 83 -2.57 -0.88 16.76
N GLN A 84 -1.83 -0.30 17.69
CA GLN A 84 -2.20 -0.18 19.10
C GLN A 84 -3.59 0.45 19.31
N PRO A 85 -4.02 1.48 18.56
CA PRO A 85 -5.35 2.06 18.74
C PRO A 85 -6.49 1.06 18.56
N TYR A 86 -6.34 0.05 17.74
CA TYR A 86 -7.37 -0.96 17.48
C TYR A 86 -7.75 -1.81 18.69
N GLY A 87 -6.97 -1.79 19.78
CA GLY A 87 -7.31 -2.51 21.00
C GLY A 87 -8.67 -2.13 21.60
N ARG A 88 -9.13 -0.90 21.36
CA ARG A 88 -10.42 -0.41 21.89
C ARG A 88 -11.56 -0.41 20.86
N TYR A 89 -11.27 -0.54 19.56
CA TYR A 89 -12.29 -0.42 18.51
C TYR A 89 -13.34 -1.53 18.55
N PRO A 90 -13.02 -2.82 18.79
CA PRO A 90 -14.04 -3.86 18.82
C PRO A 90 -15.15 -3.59 19.85
N ASP A 91 -14.79 -3.13 21.04
CA ASP A 91 -15.78 -2.85 22.09
C ASP A 91 -16.62 -1.60 21.77
N GLN A 92 -16.00 -0.57 21.19
CA GLN A 92 -16.72 0.60 20.68
C GLN A 92 -17.72 0.20 19.57
N ILE A 93 -17.28 -0.60 18.60
CA ILE A 93 -18.11 -1.07 17.49
C ILE A 93 -19.30 -1.89 18.00
N LYS A 94 -19.13 -2.74 19.00
CA LYS A 94 -20.25 -3.47 19.62
C LYS A 94 -21.29 -2.51 20.23
N LEU A 95 -20.84 -1.46 20.91
CA LEU A 95 -21.75 -0.43 21.45
C LEU A 95 -22.48 0.30 20.31
N PHE A 96 -21.76 0.74 19.29
CA PHE A 96 -22.36 1.45 18.14
C PHE A 96 -23.30 0.56 17.33
N ALA A 97 -23.02 -0.73 17.20
CA ALA A 97 -23.92 -1.68 16.57
C ALA A 97 -25.26 -1.79 17.32
N ARG A 98 -25.23 -1.84 18.65
CA ARG A 98 -26.45 -1.88 19.50
C ARG A 98 -27.34 -0.64 19.34
N GLU A 99 -26.74 0.53 19.08
CA GLU A 99 -27.47 1.79 18.83
C GLU A 99 -28.44 1.69 17.64
N VAL A 100 -28.12 0.83 16.66
CA VAL A 100 -28.92 0.61 15.45
C VAL A 100 -29.59 -0.78 15.42
N GLY A 101 -29.66 -1.45 16.56
CA GLY A 101 -30.32 -2.77 16.69
C GLY A 101 -29.53 -3.92 16.07
N ALA A 102 -28.24 -3.73 15.80
CA ALA A 102 -27.32 -4.74 15.28
C ALA A 102 -26.43 -5.32 16.39
N THR A 103 -25.65 -6.35 16.07
CA THR A 103 -24.63 -6.93 16.92
C THR A 103 -23.29 -6.97 16.18
N ALA A 104 -22.20 -7.12 16.91
CA ALA A 104 -20.88 -7.27 16.31
C ALA A 104 -20.02 -8.27 17.09
N GLN A 105 -19.25 -9.08 16.35
CA GLN A 105 -18.32 -10.03 16.94
C GLN A 105 -16.96 -9.93 16.25
N VAL A 106 -15.89 -10.08 17.02
CA VAL A 106 -14.57 -10.26 16.44
C VAL A 106 -14.53 -11.60 15.71
N ALA A 107 -14.45 -11.54 14.38
CA ALA A 107 -14.35 -12.71 13.51
C ALA A 107 -12.95 -13.33 13.58
N GLY A 108 -11.93 -12.49 13.73
CA GLY A 108 -10.55 -12.92 13.87
C GLY A 108 -9.58 -11.76 14.05
N GLY A 109 -8.42 -12.06 14.61
CA GLY A 109 -7.23 -11.22 14.57
C GLY A 109 -6.33 -11.64 13.42
N VAL A 110 -5.67 -10.68 12.78
CA VAL A 110 -4.61 -10.94 11.80
C VAL A 110 -3.28 -10.47 12.34
N PRO A 111 -2.15 -11.12 11.98
CA PRO A 111 -0.84 -10.63 12.37
C PRO A 111 -0.59 -9.24 11.77
N ALA A 112 0.21 -8.42 12.45
CA ALA A 112 0.70 -7.18 11.92
C ALA A 112 2.23 -7.16 11.98
N MET A 113 2.89 -6.68 10.92
CA MET A 113 4.33 -6.53 10.86
C MET A 113 4.66 -5.11 10.39
N CYS A 114 5.42 -4.38 11.19
CA CYS A 114 5.84 -3.03 10.87
C CYS A 114 7.27 -3.03 10.35
N ASP A 115 7.45 -2.58 9.11
CA ASP A 115 8.77 -2.48 8.49
C ASP A 115 9.68 -1.49 9.25
N GLY A 116 9.12 -0.50 9.93
CA GLY A 116 9.89 0.38 10.80
C GLY A 116 10.58 -0.35 11.95
N VAL A 117 9.95 -1.36 12.53
CA VAL A 117 10.53 -2.18 13.61
C VAL A 117 11.51 -3.22 13.07
N THR A 118 11.22 -3.82 11.91
CA THR A 118 12.04 -4.89 11.33
C THR A 118 13.11 -4.39 10.37
N GLN A 119 13.21 -3.07 10.16
CA GLN A 119 14.14 -2.44 9.23
C GLN A 119 15.58 -2.92 9.42
N GLY A 120 16.16 -3.52 8.37
CA GLY A 120 17.53 -4.03 8.40
C GLY A 120 17.73 -5.23 9.34
N GLN A 121 16.64 -5.84 9.84
CA GLN A 121 16.72 -7.08 10.59
C GLN A 121 16.44 -8.28 9.67
N PRO A 122 16.99 -9.48 9.97
CA PRO A 122 16.71 -10.68 9.20
C PRO A 122 15.22 -11.01 9.07
N SER A 123 14.42 -10.69 10.09
CA SER A 123 12.96 -10.91 10.09
C SER A 123 12.23 -10.09 9.03
N MET A 124 12.85 -9.06 8.45
CA MET A 124 12.24 -8.28 7.36
C MET A 124 11.97 -9.11 6.10
N GLU A 125 12.65 -10.23 5.93
CA GLU A 125 12.41 -11.17 4.85
C GLU A 125 11.02 -11.81 4.90
N LEU A 126 10.33 -11.78 6.05
CA LEU A 126 8.95 -12.25 6.20
C LEU A 126 7.91 -11.19 5.79
N SER A 127 8.33 -9.94 5.63
CA SER A 127 7.44 -8.79 5.55
C SER A 127 6.48 -8.84 4.35
N LEU A 128 6.96 -9.08 3.12
CA LEU A 128 6.07 -9.17 1.95
C LEU A 128 5.05 -10.29 2.10
N PHE A 129 5.48 -11.45 2.57
CA PHE A 129 4.63 -12.64 2.72
C PHE A 129 3.65 -12.53 3.89
N SER A 130 3.87 -11.61 4.83
CA SER A 130 2.89 -11.31 5.87
C SER A 130 1.56 -10.84 5.25
N ARG A 131 1.57 -10.20 4.08
CA ARG A 131 0.36 -9.83 3.32
C ARG A 131 -0.48 -11.05 2.96
N ASP A 132 0.14 -12.10 2.43
CA ASP A 132 -0.54 -13.34 2.06
C ASP A 132 -1.05 -14.07 3.32
N THR A 133 -0.27 -14.09 4.40
CA THR A 133 -0.68 -14.65 5.70
C THR A 133 -1.88 -13.91 6.28
N ILE A 134 -1.89 -12.58 6.21
CA ILE A 134 -3.02 -11.74 6.63
C ILE A 134 -4.27 -12.05 5.82
N ALA A 135 -4.13 -12.19 4.49
CA ALA A 135 -5.25 -12.55 3.62
C ALA A 135 -5.86 -13.91 3.99
N MET A 136 -5.02 -14.92 4.23
CA MET A 136 -5.48 -16.23 4.68
C MET A 136 -6.13 -16.17 6.07
N SER A 137 -5.56 -15.39 7.01
CA SER A 137 -6.14 -15.22 8.34
C SER A 137 -7.50 -14.53 8.30
N ALA A 138 -7.64 -13.48 7.49
CA ALA A 138 -8.94 -12.82 7.26
C ALA A 138 -9.96 -13.78 6.66
N ALA A 139 -9.55 -14.59 5.69
CA ALA A 139 -10.40 -15.61 5.08
C ALA A 139 -10.88 -16.65 6.11
N ILE A 140 -10.02 -17.12 7.01
CA ILE A 140 -10.40 -18.03 8.11
C ILE A 140 -11.48 -17.37 8.98
N GLY A 141 -11.28 -16.12 9.38
CA GLY A 141 -12.26 -15.38 10.19
C GLY A 141 -13.63 -15.28 9.50
N LEU A 142 -13.66 -14.84 8.26
CA LEU A 142 -14.90 -14.65 7.49
C LEU A 142 -15.58 -15.96 7.08
N SER A 143 -14.85 -17.07 7.00
CA SER A 143 -15.39 -18.38 6.60
C SER A 143 -16.40 -18.97 7.58
N HIS A 144 -16.52 -18.43 8.79
CA HIS A 144 -17.50 -18.89 9.79
C HIS A 144 -18.96 -18.60 9.42
N ALA A 145 -19.20 -17.78 8.38
CA ALA A 145 -20.53 -17.47 7.86
C ALA A 145 -21.52 -16.90 8.90
N MET A 146 -21.01 -16.28 9.97
CA MET A 146 -21.80 -15.68 11.05
C MET A 146 -22.23 -14.24 10.79
N PHE A 147 -21.84 -13.65 9.65
CA PHE A 147 -21.85 -12.20 9.45
C PHE A 147 -22.62 -11.80 8.20
N GLU A 148 -23.38 -10.70 8.29
CA GLU A 148 -24.08 -10.08 7.16
C GLU A 148 -23.32 -8.87 6.56
N GLY A 149 -22.21 -8.47 7.19
CA GLY A 149 -21.27 -7.43 6.75
C GLY A 149 -20.00 -7.48 7.59
N ALA A 150 -18.93 -6.83 7.14
CA ALA A 150 -17.64 -6.85 7.83
C ALA A 150 -17.03 -5.46 7.98
N LEU A 151 -16.34 -5.23 9.10
CA LEU A 151 -15.46 -4.09 9.32
C LEU A 151 -14.03 -4.60 9.42
N LEU A 152 -13.15 -4.08 8.56
CA LEU A 152 -11.72 -4.42 8.54
C LEU A 152 -10.93 -3.32 9.25
N LEU A 153 -10.40 -3.63 10.42
CA LEU A 153 -9.56 -2.72 11.21
C LEU A 153 -8.12 -2.92 10.80
N GLY A 154 -7.69 -2.19 9.77
CA GLY A 154 -6.37 -2.34 9.18
C GLY A 154 -5.77 -1.03 8.76
N ILE A 155 -4.47 -0.93 8.96
CA ILE A 155 -3.64 0.20 8.61
C ILE A 155 -2.23 -0.33 8.27
N CYS A 156 -1.33 0.50 7.77
CA CYS A 156 0.05 0.13 7.46
C CYS A 156 0.24 -0.68 6.15
N ASP A 157 1.47 -1.06 5.86
CA ASP A 157 1.99 -1.45 4.53
C ASP A 157 1.31 -2.71 3.97
N LYS A 158 1.53 -3.88 4.59
CA LYS A 158 1.00 -5.18 4.11
C LYS A 158 -0.38 -5.50 4.62
N ILE A 159 -0.80 -4.84 5.71
CA ILE A 159 -2.02 -5.18 6.44
C ILE A 159 -3.26 -4.83 5.63
N VAL A 160 -3.34 -3.60 5.11
CA VAL A 160 -4.48 -3.16 4.29
C VAL A 160 -4.63 -4.02 3.03
N PRO A 161 -3.58 -4.22 2.21
CA PRO A 161 -3.68 -5.12 1.06
C PRO A 161 -4.06 -6.55 1.45
N GLY A 162 -3.47 -7.09 2.52
CA GLY A 162 -3.78 -8.45 2.98
C GLY A 162 -5.22 -8.62 3.40
N LEU A 163 -5.75 -7.70 4.21
CA LEU A 163 -7.15 -7.69 4.62
C LEU A 163 -8.09 -7.59 3.42
N LEU A 164 -7.79 -6.68 2.48
CA LEU A 164 -8.62 -6.48 1.30
C LEU A 164 -8.60 -7.71 0.37
N ILE A 165 -7.42 -8.31 0.12
CA ILE A 165 -7.29 -9.54 -0.67
C ILE A 165 -8.10 -10.68 -0.04
N GLY A 166 -7.99 -10.88 1.28
CA GLY A 166 -8.76 -11.89 2.00
C GLY A 166 -10.27 -11.67 1.91
N ALA A 167 -10.72 -10.43 2.15
CA ALA A 167 -12.14 -10.07 2.10
C ALA A 167 -12.72 -10.16 0.67
N LEU A 168 -11.94 -9.88 -0.36
CA LEU A 168 -12.36 -10.02 -1.76
C LEU A 168 -12.75 -11.47 -2.12
N ARG A 169 -12.18 -12.48 -1.45
CA ARG A 169 -12.62 -13.87 -1.64
C ARG A 169 -14.01 -14.15 -1.01
N PHE A 170 -14.49 -13.23 -0.19
CA PHE A 170 -15.85 -13.13 0.35
C PHE A 170 -16.55 -11.89 -0.22
N GLY A 171 -16.32 -11.59 -1.50
CA GLY A 171 -16.77 -10.37 -2.16
C GLY A 171 -18.29 -10.16 -2.19
N HIS A 172 -19.09 -11.19 -1.85
CA HIS A 172 -20.53 -11.06 -1.62
C HIS A 172 -20.85 -10.36 -0.29
N LEU A 173 -19.91 -10.30 0.67
CA LEU A 173 -20.08 -9.57 1.91
C LEU A 173 -19.76 -8.08 1.69
N PRO A 174 -20.69 -7.18 2.03
CA PRO A 174 -20.36 -5.77 2.19
C PRO A 174 -19.29 -5.56 3.25
N THR A 175 -18.36 -4.67 2.95
CA THR A 175 -17.18 -4.49 3.80
C THR A 175 -16.76 -3.02 3.79
N ILE A 176 -16.47 -2.47 4.98
CA ILE A 176 -15.90 -1.14 5.16
C ILE A 176 -14.54 -1.29 5.85
N LEU A 177 -13.50 -0.62 5.32
CA LEU A 177 -12.23 -0.50 6.00
C LEU A 177 -12.28 0.69 6.98
N VAL A 178 -11.75 0.49 8.19
CA VAL A 178 -11.76 1.51 9.26
C VAL A 178 -10.32 1.83 9.66
N PRO A 179 -9.78 2.99 9.23
CA PRO A 179 -8.41 3.38 9.56
C PRO A 179 -8.28 3.84 11.01
N ALA A 180 -7.10 3.65 11.62
CA ALA A 180 -6.76 4.25 12.92
C ALA A 180 -6.30 5.71 12.78
N GLY A 181 -5.58 6.03 11.71
CA GLY A 181 -5.06 7.35 11.42
C GLY A 181 -3.59 7.57 11.82
N PRO A 182 -3.01 8.72 11.45
CA PRO A 182 -1.63 9.06 11.77
C PRO A 182 -1.46 9.52 13.22
N MET A 183 -0.26 9.32 13.77
CA MET A 183 0.14 9.97 15.02
C MET A 183 0.23 11.48 14.83
N PRO A 184 0.20 12.28 15.91
CA PRO A 184 0.51 13.70 15.83
C PRO A 184 1.89 13.96 15.21
N SER A 185 2.08 15.13 14.61
CA SER A 185 3.39 15.53 14.04
C SER A 185 4.43 15.66 15.15
N GLY A 186 5.60 15.06 14.91
CA GLY A 186 6.76 15.14 15.80
C GLY A 186 7.90 15.91 15.15
N LEU A 187 9.14 15.43 15.34
CA LEU A 187 10.32 16.04 14.72
C LEU A 187 10.17 16.13 13.19
N PRO A 188 10.45 17.32 12.59
CA PRO A 188 10.33 17.49 11.14
C PRO A 188 11.15 16.47 10.36
N ASN A 189 10.58 15.91 9.28
CA ASN A 189 11.23 14.86 8.47
C ASN A 189 12.62 15.27 7.96
N LYS A 190 12.83 16.57 7.62
CA LYS A 190 14.12 17.10 7.17
C LYS A 190 15.19 16.95 8.24
N GLU A 191 14.85 17.24 9.49
CA GLU A 191 15.78 17.14 10.63
C GLU A 191 16.12 15.68 10.93
N LYS A 192 15.13 14.80 10.93
CA LYS A 192 15.34 13.35 11.08
C LYS A 192 16.31 12.81 10.02
N VAL A 193 16.14 13.19 8.76
CA VAL A 193 17.05 12.77 7.67
C VAL A 193 18.46 13.30 7.90
N ARG A 194 18.60 14.55 8.34
CA ARG A 194 19.90 15.15 8.66
C ARG A 194 20.64 14.34 9.72
N ILE A 195 19.97 14.01 10.83
CA ILE A 195 20.58 13.22 11.92
C ILE A 195 20.97 11.81 11.43
N ARG A 196 20.13 11.15 10.63
CA ARG A 196 20.47 9.85 10.03
C ARG A 196 21.70 9.90 9.11
N GLN A 197 21.85 10.97 8.33
CA GLN A 197 23.05 11.17 7.49
C GLN A 197 24.29 11.41 8.33
N LEU A 198 24.21 12.26 9.35
CA LEU A 198 25.30 12.50 10.29
C LEU A 198 25.73 11.22 11.02
N TYR A 199 24.78 10.38 11.41
CA TYR A 199 25.07 9.07 11.98
C TYR A 199 25.76 8.14 10.98
N ALA A 200 25.31 8.10 9.73
CA ALA A 200 25.94 7.30 8.69
C ALA A 200 27.40 7.74 8.42
N GLU A 201 27.69 9.04 8.57
CA GLU A 201 29.05 9.60 8.47
C GLU A 201 29.87 9.46 9.78
N GLY A 202 29.30 8.92 10.86
CA GLY A 202 29.98 8.79 12.16
C GLY A 202 30.15 10.11 12.92
N LYS A 203 29.42 11.18 12.55
CA LYS A 203 29.50 12.51 13.16
C LYS A 203 28.62 12.66 14.41
N VAL A 204 27.63 11.79 14.60
CA VAL A 204 26.78 11.70 15.80
C VAL A 204 26.74 10.27 16.30
N GLY A 205 26.45 10.11 17.59
CA GLY A 205 26.37 8.82 18.28
C GLY A 205 24.99 8.15 18.18
N ARG A 206 24.91 6.93 18.72
CA ARG A 206 23.65 6.17 18.78
C ARG A 206 22.59 6.86 19.62
N ASP A 207 22.98 7.51 20.73
CA ASP A 207 22.03 8.12 21.66
C ASP A 207 21.33 9.32 21.02
N GLU A 208 22.07 10.16 20.28
CA GLU A 208 21.51 11.30 19.54
C GLU A 208 20.57 10.83 18.41
N LEU A 209 20.94 9.74 17.72
CA LEU A 209 20.05 9.13 16.73
C LEU A 209 18.77 8.60 17.38
N LEU A 210 18.88 7.89 18.51
CA LEU A 210 17.73 7.32 19.24
C LEU A 210 16.79 8.42 19.72
N GLU A 211 17.31 9.53 20.22
CA GLU A 211 16.50 10.69 20.65
C GLU A 211 15.71 11.26 19.48
N SER A 212 16.37 11.53 18.35
CA SER A 212 15.73 12.02 17.13
C SER A 212 14.63 11.07 16.60
N GLU A 213 14.87 9.75 16.65
CA GLU A 213 13.86 8.75 16.28
C GLU A 213 12.69 8.73 17.26
N SER A 214 12.96 8.86 18.57
CA SER A 214 11.93 8.89 19.62
C SER A 214 11.03 10.12 19.50
N GLU A 215 11.59 11.30 19.20
CA GLU A 215 10.82 12.51 18.92
C GLU A 215 9.99 12.40 17.62
N SER A 216 10.43 11.56 16.68
CA SER A 216 9.73 11.33 15.40
C SER A 216 8.59 10.32 15.52
N TYR A 217 8.71 9.33 16.42
CA TYR A 217 7.77 8.22 16.63
C TYR A 217 7.34 8.19 18.10
N HIS A 218 6.53 9.17 18.53
CA HIS A 218 6.28 9.49 19.93
C HIS A 218 4.86 9.16 20.42
N ALA A 219 3.96 8.68 19.53
CA ALA A 219 2.56 8.44 19.88
C ALA A 219 1.95 7.26 19.11
N ALA A 220 0.74 6.86 19.52
CA ALA A 220 -0.06 5.90 18.77
C ALA A 220 -0.56 6.50 17.44
N GLY A 221 -0.56 5.69 16.38
CA GLY A 221 -0.90 6.07 15.02
C GLY A 221 0.19 5.68 14.01
N THR A 222 -0.07 5.90 12.72
CA THR A 222 0.95 5.67 11.69
C THR A 222 2.05 6.73 11.74
N CYS A 223 3.22 6.38 11.18
CA CYS A 223 4.25 7.36 10.87
C CYS A 223 3.66 8.52 10.06
N THR A 224 4.17 9.74 10.25
CA THR A 224 3.62 10.94 9.60
C THR A 224 4.16 11.21 8.20
N PHE A 225 5.19 10.49 7.74
CA PHE A 225 5.65 10.59 6.34
C PHE A 225 4.67 9.87 5.38
N TYR A 226 4.64 10.31 4.12
CA TYR A 226 3.74 9.73 3.11
C TYR A 226 4.36 8.49 2.46
N GLY A 227 4.57 7.44 3.29
CA GLY A 227 4.99 6.11 2.87
C GLY A 227 3.80 5.19 2.57
N THR A 228 4.06 3.89 2.52
CA THR A 228 3.06 2.88 2.13
C THR A 228 1.88 2.83 3.10
N ALA A 229 2.13 3.04 4.41
CA ALA A 229 1.06 3.07 5.41
C ALA A 229 -0.02 4.11 5.08
N ASN A 230 0.38 5.33 4.77
CA ASN A 230 -0.55 6.44 4.50
C ASN A 230 -1.09 6.42 3.08
N SER A 231 -0.30 6.02 2.08
CA SER A 231 -0.80 5.89 0.71
C SER A 231 -1.75 4.69 0.53
N ASN A 232 -1.70 3.67 1.38
CA ASN A 232 -2.78 2.66 1.46
C ASN A 232 -4.12 3.30 1.84
N GLN A 233 -4.12 4.18 2.86
CA GLN A 233 -5.36 4.85 3.29
C GLN A 233 -5.93 5.73 2.17
N MET A 234 -5.06 6.48 1.48
CA MET A 234 -5.42 7.26 0.30
C MET A 234 -6.08 6.38 -0.77
N MET A 235 -5.48 5.22 -1.09
CA MET A 235 -6.04 4.32 -2.10
C MET A 235 -7.41 3.79 -1.70
N MET A 236 -7.59 3.42 -0.44
CA MET A 236 -8.90 2.94 0.05
C MET A 236 -9.96 4.02 -0.06
N GLU A 237 -9.62 5.28 0.15
CA GLU A 237 -10.54 6.40 -0.04
C GLU A 237 -10.82 6.68 -1.52
N MET A 238 -9.81 6.60 -2.41
CA MET A 238 -9.99 6.69 -3.87
C MET A 238 -10.80 5.53 -4.47
N MET A 239 -10.80 4.38 -3.82
CA MET A 239 -11.65 3.23 -4.18
C MET A 239 -13.05 3.31 -3.55
N GLY A 240 -13.32 4.31 -2.72
CA GLY A 240 -14.60 4.47 -2.02
C GLY A 240 -14.87 3.39 -0.94
N LEU A 241 -13.83 2.84 -0.31
CA LEU A 241 -13.90 1.78 0.70
C LEU A 241 -13.77 2.31 2.14
N HIS A 242 -13.45 3.59 2.33
CA HIS A 242 -13.46 4.33 3.60
C HIS A 242 -14.70 5.24 3.67
N MET A 243 -15.09 5.63 4.87
CA MET A 243 -15.98 6.77 5.05
C MET A 243 -15.27 8.05 4.58
N PRO A 244 -15.98 9.01 3.94
CA PRO A 244 -15.37 10.21 3.37
C PRO A 244 -14.49 10.97 4.37
N GLY A 245 -13.27 11.33 3.96
CA GLY A 245 -12.32 12.13 4.73
C GLY A 245 -11.75 11.43 5.97
N SER A 246 -11.94 10.12 6.12
CA SER A 246 -11.56 9.42 7.35
C SER A 246 -10.07 9.03 7.41
N SER A 247 -9.35 9.00 6.31
CA SER A 247 -8.00 8.41 6.21
C SER A 247 -6.99 9.01 7.18
N PHE A 248 -6.99 10.32 7.37
CA PHE A 248 -5.95 11.04 8.10
C PHE A 248 -6.42 11.71 9.40
N ILE A 249 -7.50 11.22 9.99
CA ILE A 249 -7.96 11.67 11.31
C ILE A 249 -7.20 10.88 12.39
N ALA A 250 -6.54 11.60 13.30
CA ALA A 250 -5.71 10.99 14.34
C ALA A 250 -6.48 10.06 15.28
N PRO A 251 -5.86 8.98 15.77
CA PRO A 251 -6.46 8.08 16.74
C PRO A 251 -6.72 8.79 18.07
N GLY A 252 -7.69 8.28 18.85
CA GLY A 252 -8.02 8.80 20.16
C GLY A 252 -8.85 10.10 20.16
N THR A 253 -9.07 10.74 19.00
CA THR A 253 -9.91 11.94 18.89
C THR A 253 -11.40 11.58 18.88
N LYS A 254 -12.25 12.50 19.35
CA LYS A 254 -13.71 12.36 19.28
C LYS A 254 -14.17 12.17 17.83
N LEU A 255 -13.60 12.94 16.89
CA LEU A 255 -13.93 12.82 15.46
C LEU A 255 -13.62 11.41 14.92
N ARG A 256 -12.48 10.81 15.28
CA ARG A 256 -12.15 9.42 14.93
C ARG A 256 -13.19 8.44 15.49
N GLN A 257 -13.61 8.63 16.73
CA GLN A 257 -14.63 7.80 17.36
C GLN A 257 -15.97 7.89 16.61
N GLU A 258 -16.41 9.09 16.25
CA GLU A 258 -17.67 9.30 15.52
C GLU A 258 -17.59 8.76 14.08
N LEU A 259 -16.44 8.83 13.42
CA LEU A 259 -16.24 8.18 12.13
C LEU A 259 -16.31 6.65 12.21
N THR A 260 -15.80 6.07 13.30
CA THR A 260 -15.93 4.63 13.56
C THR A 260 -17.40 4.25 13.81
N ARG A 261 -18.15 5.09 14.55
CA ARG A 261 -19.60 4.95 14.74
C ARG A 261 -20.33 5.00 13.40
N ALA A 262 -20.03 6.02 12.58
CA ALA A 262 -20.64 6.18 11.26
C ALA A 262 -20.37 4.97 10.33
N ALA A 263 -19.15 4.43 10.32
CA ALA A 263 -18.83 3.22 9.58
C ALA A 263 -19.62 2.00 10.10
N THR A 264 -19.80 1.88 11.43
CA THR A 264 -20.58 0.82 12.07
C THR A 264 -22.07 0.93 11.73
N HIS A 265 -22.63 2.13 11.72
CA HIS A 265 -24.01 2.35 11.30
C HIS A 265 -24.17 2.11 9.80
N ARG A 266 -23.20 2.58 8.98
CA ARG A 266 -23.27 2.42 7.52
C ARG A 266 -23.21 0.96 7.08
N ILE A 267 -22.38 0.13 7.70
CA ILE A 267 -22.30 -1.29 7.31
C ILE A 267 -23.66 -2.01 7.50
N THR A 268 -24.51 -1.59 8.45
CA THR A 268 -25.84 -2.19 8.61
C THR A 268 -26.80 -1.84 7.49
N GLN A 269 -26.62 -0.69 6.85
CA GLN A 269 -27.44 -0.26 5.71
C GLN A 269 -27.05 -0.96 4.42
N ILE A 270 -25.73 -1.15 4.20
CA ILE A 270 -25.20 -1.77 2.99
C ILE A 270 -25.01 -3.29 3.11
N GLY A 271 -25.17 -3.82 4.31
CA GLY A 271 -24.99 -5.24 4.63
C GLY A 271 -26.05 -6.13 4.00
N TRP A 272 -25.87 -7.42 4.12
CA TRP A 272 -26.84 -8.39 3.64
C TRP A 272 -28.16 -8.26 4.40
N GLY A 273 -29.23 -7.94 3.70
CA GLY A 273 -30.53 -7.62 4.29
C GLY A 273 -30.74 -6.14 4.62
N GLY A 274 -29.75 -5.28 4.38
CA GLY A 274 -29.91 -3.82 4.41
C GLY A 274 -30.58 -3.28 3.14
N ASP A 275 -31.06 -2.05 3.21
CA ASP A 275 -31.81 -1.41 2.12
C ASP A 275 -30.94 -1.02 0.90
N ASP A 276 -29.62 -0.91 1.08
CA ASP A 276 -28.67 -0.47 0.06
C ASP A 276 -27.48 -1.47 -0.06
N TYR A 277 -27.79 -2.71 -0.42
CA TYR A 277 -26.78 -3.78 -0.48
C TYR A 277 -25.62 -3.47 -1.43
N ARG A 278 -24.38 -3.42 -0.89
CA ARG A 278 -23.14 -3.10 -1.60
C ARG A 278 -22.05 -4.14 -1.35
N PRO A 279 -22.05 -5.26 -2.09
CA PRO A 279 -21.02 -6.29 -1.93
C PRO A 279 -19.63 -5.74 -2.29
N LEU A 280 -18.63 -6.11 -1.51
CA LEU A 280 -17.24 -5.64 -1.70
C LEU A 280 -16.74 -5.88 -3.13
N GLY A 281 -17.03 -7.06 -3.67
CA GLY A 281 -16.57 -7.43 -5.01
C GLY A 281 -17.19 -6.61 -6.13
N ALA A 282 -18.32 -5.93 -5.89
CA ALA A 282 -18.91 -4.99 -6.85
C ALA A 282 -18.41 -3.55 -6.63
N CYS A 283 -17.84 -3.24 -5.46
CA CYS A 283 -17.20 -1.95 -5.19
C CYS A 283 -15.76 -1.92 -5.71
N VAL A 284 -15.07 -3.06 -5.72
CA VAL A 284 -13.70 -3.16 -6.24
C VAL A 284 -13.76 -3.68 -7.68
N ASP A 285 -14.00 -2.78 -8.60
CA ASP A 285 -14.00 -3.02 -10.05
C ASP A 285 -12.78 -2.39 -10.73
N GLU A 286 -12.71 -2.47 -12.04
CA GLU A 286 -11.63 -1.93 -12.85
C GLU A 286 -11.48 -0.42 -12.67
N LYS A 287 -12.60 0.33 -12.57
CA LYS A 287 -12.60 1.78 -12.36
C LYS A 287 -12.08 2.16 -10.98
N ALA A 288 -12.48 1.43 -9.95
CA ALA A 288 -11.99 1.63 -8.58
C ALA A 288 -10.47 1.36 -8.48
N ILE A 289 -9.97 0.32 -9.15
CA ILE A 289 -8.51 0.03 -9.23
C ILE A 289 -7.79 1.16 -9.98
N VAL A 290 -8.32 1.63 -11.11
CA VAL A 290 -7.73 2.76 -11.85
C VAL A 290 -7.73 4.02 -10.99
N ASN A 291 -8.79 4.30 -10.25
CA ASN A 291 -8.83 5.43 -9.31
C ASN A 291 -7.76 5.33 -8.21
N ALA A 292 -7.48 4.12 -7.69
CA ALA A 292 -6.40 3.92 -6.74
C ALA A 292 -5.02 4.25 -7.36
N ILE A 293 -4.78 3.84 -8.61
CA ILE A 293 -3.55 4.20 -9.35
C ILE A 293 -3.46 5.70 -9.55
N ILE A 294 -4.54 6.35 -9.97
CA ILE A 294 -4.60 7.81 -10.18
C ILE A 294 -4.29 8.56 -8.88
N GLY A 295 -4.92 8.17 -7.77
CA GLY A 295 -4.63 8.74 -6.46
C GLY A 295 -3.17 8.58 -6.05
N LEU A 296 -2.60 7.39 -6.30
CA LEU A 296 -1.19 7.09 -6.05
C LEU A 296 -0.26 8.05 -6.81
N LEU A 297 -0.54 8.27 -8.09
CA LEU A 297 0.23 9.13 -8.98
C LEU A 297 0.06 10.61 -8.64
N ALA A 298 -1.17 11.06 -8.42
CA ALA A 298 -1.50 12.45 -8.12
C ALA A 298 -0.94 12.91 -6.75
N THR A 299 -0.74 11.99 -5.83
CA THR A 299 -0.22 12.29 -4.48
C THR A 299 1.25 11.88 -4.29
N GLY A 300 1.87 11.25 -5.28
CA GLY A 300 3.25 10.78 -5.19
C GLY A 300 3.45 9.72 -4.08
N GLY A 301 2.52 8.78 -3.98
CA GLY A 301 2.55 7.72 -2.97
C GLY A 301 3.67 6.71 -3.14
N SER A 302 3.65 5.66 -2.31
CA SER A 302 4.71 4.66 -2.24
C SER A 302 4.79 3.77 -3.47
N THR A 303 6.01 3.49 -3.93
CA THR A 303 6.30 2.49 -4.99
C THR A 303 5.94 1.06 -4.60
N ASN A 304 5.77 0.74 -3.31
CA ASN A 304 5.35 -0.60 -2.90
C ASN A 304 3.96 -0.98 -3.47
N HIS A 305 3.16 0.01 -3.83
CA HIS A 305 1.85 -0.23 -4.46
C HIS A 305 1.92 -0.81 -5.87
N VAL A 306 3.05 -0.69 -6.57
CA VAL A 306 3.23 -1.38 -7.87
C VAL A 306 3.34 -2.91 -7.72
N ILE A 307 3.49 -3.39 -6.47
CA ILE A 307 3.38 -4.81 -6.10
C ILE A 307 2.01 -5.11 -5.49
N HIS A 308 1.51 -4.22 -4.62
CA HIS A 308 0.27 -4.50 -3.88
C HIS A 308 -0.98 -4.37 -4.74
N LEU A 309 -1.04 -3.36 -5.63
CA LEU A 309 -2.20 -3.16 -6.51
C LEU A 309 -2.44 -4.33 -7.48
N PRO A 310 -1.43 -4.90 -8.16
CA PRO A 310 -1.63 -6.11 -8.96
C PRO A 310 -2.19 -7.28 -8.15
N ALA A 311 -1.73 -7.47 -6.91
CA ALA A 311 -2.25 -8.53 -6.04
C ALA A 311 -3.71 -8.30 -5.63
N ILE A 312 -4.08 -7.05 -5.27
CA ILE A 312 -5.47 -6.67 -4.95
C ILE A 312 -6.36 -6.85 -6.17
N ALA A 313 -5.95 -6.33 -7.32
CA ALA A 313 -6.69 -6.42 -8.57
C ALA A 313 -6.99 -7.89 -8.94
N ARG A 314 -5.97 -8.75 -8.91
CA ARG A 314 -6.12 -10.20 -9.19
C ARG A 314 -7.10 -10.86 -8.23
N ALA A 315 -7.10 -10.52 -6.94
CA ALA A 315 -8.05 -11.05 -5.99
C ALA A 315 -9.51 -10.69 -6.33
N ALA A 316 -9.73 -9.57 -7.04
CA ALA A 316 -11.01 -9.13 -7.58
C ALA A 316 -11.27 -9.58 -9.03
N GLY A 317 -10.40 -10.41 -9.60
CA GLY A 317 -10.48 -10.86 -11.00
C GLY A 317 -10.07 -9.80 -12.02
N VAL A 318 -9.47 -8.69 -11.60
CA VAL A 318 -8.97 -7.60 -12.45
C VAL A 318 -7.49 -7.80 -12.75
N GLN A 319 -7.07 -7.56 -13.99
CA GLN A 319 -5.68 -7.70 -14.42
C GLN A 319 -5.09 -6.35 -14.83
N ILE A 320 -4.08 -5.89 -14.11
CA ILE A 320 -3.31 -4.69 -14.41
C ILE A 320 -1.83 -5.05 -14.57
N ASP A 321 -1.08 -4.20 -15.27
CA ASP A 321 0.36 -4.32 -15.41
C ASP A 321 1.07 -2.97 -15.18
N TRP A 322 2.38 -2.98 -15.23
CA TRP A 322 3.18 -1.76 -15.05
C TRP A 322 3.11 -0.79 -16.24
N ASP A 323 2.77 -1.29 -17.45
CA ASP A 323 2.53 -0.41 -18.61
C ASP A 323 1.28 0.46 -18.39
N ASP A 324 0.23 -0.08 -17.76
CA ASP A 324 -0.96 0.70 -17.39
C ASP A 324 -0.59 1.83 -16.41
N MET A 325 0.24 1.52 -15.42
CA MET A 325 0.67 2.51 -14.42
C MET A 325 1.59 3.60 -15.01
N ASP A 326 2.51 3.23 -15.90
CA ASP A 326 3.40 4.19 -16.57
C ASP A 326 2.61 5.12 -17.50
N GLU A 327 1.66 4.58 -18.26
CA GLU A 327 0.82 5.37 -19.17
C GLU A 327 -0.06 6.36 -18.39
N LEU A 328 -0.69 5.93 -17.29
CA LEU A 328 -1.44 6.82 -16.40
C LEU A 328 -0.52 7.86 -15.75
N SER A 329 0.70 7.49 -15.36
CA SER A 329 1.64 8.42 -14.74
C SER A 329 2.04 9.58 -15.64
N ARG A 330 2.01 9.41 -16.96
CA ARG A 330 2.29 10.47 -17.94
C ARG A 330 1.13 11.44 -18.11
N ALA A 331 -0.07 11.04 -17.71
CA ALA A 331 -1.29 11.83 -17.89
C ALA A 331 -1.80 12.47 -16.58
N VAL A 332 -1.49 11.86 -15.44
CA VAL A 332 -1.96 12.31 -14.13
C VAL A 332 -0.92 13.24 -13.50
N PRO A 333 -1.26 14.50 -13.22
CA PRO A 333 -0.33 15.46 -12.63
C PRO A 333 -0.11 15.18 -11.13
N LEU A 334 1.07 15.53 -10.63
CA LEU A 334 1.38 15.53 -9.20
C LEU A 334 0.79 16.78 -8.53
N ILE A 335 -0.26 16.62 -7.75
CA ILE A 335 -0.97 17.74 -7.08
C ILE A 335 -0.68 17.83 -5.57
N ALA A 336 0.01 16.83 -4.98
CA ALA A 336 0.41 16.84 -3.59
C ALA A 336 1.93 16.78 -3.44
N ASN A 337 2.47 17.53 -2.47
CA ASN A 337 3.89 17.65 -2.20
C ASN A 337 4.21 17.30 -0.74
N VAL A 338 3.82 16.09 -0.34
CA VAL A 338 4.02 15.54 1.00
C VAL A 338 5.37 14.81 1.05
N TYR A 339 6.06 14.81 2.20
CA TYR A 339 7.35 14.11 2.34
C TYR A 339 7.21 12.60 1.95
N PRO A 340 8.07 12.06 1.04
CA PRO A 340 9.39 12.54 0.63
C PRO A 340 9.43 13.52 -0.56
N ASN A 341 8.33 13.81 -1.22
CA ASN A 341 8.33 14.75 -2.35
C ASN A 341 8.54 16.20 -1.87
N GLY A 342 7.88 16.59 -0.78
CA GLY A 342 8.00 17.90 -0.13
C GLY A 342 8.46 17.82 1.32
N ALA A 343 8.29 18.90 2.07
CA ALA A 343 8.71 18.99 3.46
C ALA A 343 7.61 18.61 4.47
N GLY A 344 6.33 18.82 4.11
CA GLY A 344 5.20 18.61 5.01
C GLY A 344 4.87 17.15 5.23
N ASP A 345 4.25 16.86 6.36
CA ASP A 345 3.79 15.52 6.71
C ASP A 345 2.29 15.30 6.36
N VAL A 346 1.76 14.13 6.69
CA VAL A 346 0.37 13.77 6.35
C VAL A 346 -0.67 14.55 7.17
N ASN A 347 -0.32 15.03 8.37
CA ASN A 347 -1.21 15.87 9.15
C ASN A 347 -1.33 17.27 8.52
N ALA A 348 -0.22 17.84 8.05
CA ALA A 348 -0.21 19.07 7.29
C ALA A 348 -0.97 18.91 5.96
N PHE A 349 -0.81 17.77 5.27
CA PHE A 349 -1.60 17.43 4.07
C PHE A 349 -3.11 17.40 4.37
N ALA A 350 -3.51 16.73 5.47
CA ALA A 350 -4.92 16.69 5.88
C ALA A 350 -5.46 18.09 6.19
N ALA A 351 -4.69 18.92 6.89
CA ALA A 351 -5.05 20.32 7.20
C ALA A 351 -5.14 21.19 5.95
N ALA A 352 -4.34 20.91 4.91
CA ALA A 352 -4.37 21.63 3.63
C ALA A 352 -5.61 21.32 2.77
N GLY A 353 -6.42 20.34 3.14
CA GLY A 353 -7.63 19.90 2.42
C GLY A 353 -7.71 18.39 2.23
N GLY A 354 -6.59 17.67 2.36
CA GLY A 354 -6.51 16.20 2.39
C GLY A 354 -7.19 15.51 1.22
N MET A 355 -7.68 14.31 1.47
CA MET A 355 -8.34 13.50 0.44
C MET A 355 -9.63 14.10 -0.12
N PRO A 356 -10.48 14.76 0.66
CA PRO A 356 -11.66 15.43 0.10
C PRO A 356 -11.30 16.42 -1.03
N TYR A 357 -10.24 17.22 -0.83
CA TYR A 357 -9.74 18.13 -1.86
C TYR A 357 -9.19 17.36 -3.07
N VAL A 358 -8.37 16.33 -2.85
CA VAL A 358 -7.79 15.51 -3.92
C VAL A 358 -8.89 14.87 -4.77
N ILE A 359 -9.90 14.26 -4.16
CA ILE A 359 -11.02 13.64 -4.86
C ILE A 359 -11.77 14.69 -5.69
N ARG A 360 -12.06 15.84 -5.12
CA ARG A 360 -12.74 16.93 -5.83
C ARG A 360 -11.95 17.37 -7.07
N GLU A 361 -10.64 17.59 -6.92
CA GLU A 361 -9.77 18.03 -8.02
C GLU A 361 -9.69 16.99 -9.13
N LEU A 362 -9.48 15.71 -8.78
CA LEU A 362 -9.32 14.65 -9.78
C LEU A 362 -10.63 14.34 -10.52
N VAL A 363 -11.75 14.30 -9.82
CA VAL A 363 -13.08 14.10 -10.44
C VAL A 363 -13.45 15.32 -11.26
N GLY A 364 -13.24 16.54 -10.73
CA GLY A 364 -13.55 17.79 -11.42
C GLY A 364 -12.74 17.98 -12.70
N ALA A 365 -11.50 17.53 -12.74
CA ALA A 365 -10.61 17.56 -13.91
C ALA A 365 -10.86 16.40 -14.89
N GLY A 366 -11.79 15.48 -14.61
CA GLY A 366 -12.01 14.28 -15.40
C GLY A 366 -10.85 13.28 -15.38
N LEU A 367 -10.00 13.34 -14.36
CA LEU A 367 -8.85 12.45 -14.19
C LEU A 367 -9.20 11.17 -13.42
N ALA A 368 -10.30 11.12 -12.69
CA ALA A 368 -10.77 9.95 -11.99
C ALA A 368 -12.19 9.57 -12.42
N HIS A 369 -12.51 8.28 -12.39
CA HIS A 369 -13.86 7.79 -12.59
C HIS A 369 -14.74 8.21 -11.43
N ASP A 370 -15.79 8.96 -11.70
CA ASP A 370 -16.80 9.32 -10.72
C ASP A 370 -17.83 8.20 -10.52
N ASP A 371 -18.17 7.49 -11.57
CA ASP A 371 -19.21 6.46 -11.66
C ASP A 371 -18.75 5.11 -11.09
N ILE A 372 -18.26 5.10 -9.85
CA ILE A 372 -17.91 3.89 -9.10
C ILE A 372 -18.90 3.65 -7.95
N ARG A 373 -19.05 2.39 -7.58
CA ARG A 373 -19.81 2.01 -6.40
C ARG A 373 -18.94 2.13 -5.15
N THR A 374 -19.35 2.95 -4.21
CA THR A 374 -18.62 3.18 -2.95
C THR A 374 -19.43 2.67 -1.75
N VAL A 375 -18.79 2.56 -0.59
CA VAL A 375 -19.50 2.20 0.65
C VAL A 375 -20.50 3.29 1.09
N TYR A 376 -20.36 4.53 0.63
CA TYR A 376 -21.21 5.68 1.00
C TYR A 376 -22.17 6.12 -0.09
N GLY A 377 -21.96 5.71 -1.36
CA GLY A 377 -22.82 6.16 -2.46
C GLY A 377 -22.48 5.52 -3.81
N ALA A 378 -23.02 6.09 -4.87
CA ALA A 378 -22.86 5.63 -6.25
C ALA A 378 -21.86 6.49 -7.07
N SER A 379 -21.10 7.36 -6.40
CA SER A 379 -20.15 8.29 -7.04
C SER A 379 -18.97 8.53 -6.10
N LEU A 380 -17.74 8.55 -6.66
CA LEU A 380 -16.55 8.92 -5.92
C LEU A 380 -16.63 10.37 -5.42
N GLY A 381 -17.19 11.26 -6.23
CA GLY A 381 -17.36 12.68 -5.91
C GLY A 381 -18.19 12.95 -4.67
N GLN A 382 -19.09 12.02 -4.29
CA GLN A 382 -19.77 12.07 -3.00
C GLN A 382 -18.80 11.92 -1.81
N GLY A 383 -17.59 11.39 -2.02
CA GLY A 383 -16.49 11.35 -1.06
C GLY A 383 -15.71 12.66 -0.91
N ALA A 384 -15.95 13.65 -1.77
CA ALA A 384 -15.32 14.99 -1.68
C ALA A 384 -15.94 15.82 -0.54
N GLN A 385 -15.89 15.28 0.67
CA GLN A 385 -16.47 15.87 1.88
C GLN A 385 -15.54 15.72 3.08
N GLN A 386 -15.46 16.77 3.89
CA GLN A 386 -14.68 16.78 5.14
C GLN A 386 -15.58 16.42 6.32
N PRO A 387 -15.17 15.45 7.15
CA PRO A 387 -15.87 15.19 8.40
C PRO A 387 -15.53 16.27 9.43
N VAL A 388 -16.56 16.82 10.06
CA VAL A 388 -16.43 17.83 11.12
C VAL A 388 -17.36 17.47 12.27
N LEU A 389 -17.04 17.96 13.47
CA LEU A 389 -17.93 17.89 14.62
C LEU A 389 -18.71 19.21 14.75
N ASP A 390 -20.02 19.14 14.79
CA ASP A 390 -20.92 20.20 15.20
C ASP A 390 -21.41 19.86 16.61
N GLY A 391 -20.77 20.44 17.63
CA GLY A 391 -20.83 19.91 18.98
C GLY A 391 -20.28 18.48 19.04
N ASP A 392 -21.12 17.52 19.42
CA ASP A 392 -20.79 16.08 19.45
C ASP A 392 -21.30 15.30 18.23
N VAL A 393 -21.91 15.98 17.26
CA VAL A 393 -22.53 15.34 16.10
C VAL A 393 -21.59 15.40 14.89
N LEU A 394 -21.30 14.25 14.30
CA LEU A 394 -20.57 14.15 13.06
C LEU A 394 -21.41 14.70 11.90
N ARG A 395 -20.82 15.62 11.15
CA ARG A 395 -21.36 16.14 9.89
C ARG A 395 -20.29 16.06 8.80
N TRP A 396 -20.73 16.01 7.55
CA TRP A 396 -19.86 16.15 6.39
C TRP A 396 -20.14 17.49 5.72
N THR A 397 -19.08 18.27 5.52
CA THR A 397 -19.10 19.52 4.77
C THR A 397 -18.41 19.33 3.43
N PRO A 398 -18.75 20.08 2.38
CA PRO A 398 -18.05 19.99 1.10
C PRO A 398 -16.54 20.19 1.26
N ALA A 399 -15.77 19.53 0.40
CA ALA A 399 -14.32 19.77 0.31
C ALA A 399 -14.04 21.26 0.07
N PRO A 400 -12.93 21.82 0.61
CA PRO A 400 -12.59 23.22 0.42
C PRO A 400 -12.38 23.54 -1.06
N GLU A 401 -12.80 24.73 -1.49
CA GLU A 401 -12.63 25.18 -2.88
C GLU A 401 -11.18 25.42 -3.25
N ALA A 402 -10.36 25.82 -2.31
CA ALA A 402 -8.93 25.99 -2.45
C ALA A 402 -8.17 25.25 -1.32
N SER A 403 -6.97 24.82 -1.61
CA SER A 403 -6.08 24.30 -0.57
C SER A 403 -5.74 25.38 0.45
N ALA A 404 -5.72 25.01 1.73
CA ALA A 404 -5.25 25.92 2.78
C ALA A 404 -3.72 26.13 2.75
N ASP A 405 -2.97 25.27 2.06
CA ASP A 405 -1.53 25.40 1.85
C ASP A 405 -1.14 24.94 0.43
N ALA A 406 -0.89 25.91 -0.45
CA ALA A 406 -0.47 25.67 -1.83
C ALA A 406 0.96 25.10 -1.96
N ALA A 407 1.75 25.06 -0.89
CA ALA A 407 3.04 24.36 -0.87
C ALA A 407 2.86 22.84 -0.69
N LEU A 408 1.69 22.41 -0.19
CA LEU A 408 1.35 20.99 0.05
C LEU A 408 0.36 20.42 -0.94
N LEU A 409 -0.68 21.19 -1.30
CA LEU A 409 -1.71 20.79 -2.25
C LEU A 409 -1.97 21.88 -3.26
N ARG A 410 -2.09 21.49 -4.54
CA ARG A 410 -2.40 22.38 -5.66
C ARG A 410 -3.56 21.84 -6.48
N PRO A 411 -4.27 22.72 -7.20
CA PRO A 411 -5.29 22.27 -8.15
C PRO A 411 -4.64 21.51 -9.31
N ALA A 412 -5.41 20.60 -9.92
CA ALA A 412 -4.96 19.84 -11.09
C ALA A 412 -4.56 20.73 -12.28
N SER A 413 -5.11 21.95 -12.36
CA SER A 413 -4.78 22.96 -13.38
C SER A 413 -3.43 23.65 -13.18
N ALA A 414 -2.84 23.58 -11.97
CA ALA A 414 -1.55 24.18 -11.64
C ALA A 414 -0.72 23.27 -10.71
N PRO A 415 -0.38 22.04 -11.12
CA PRO A 415 0.23 21.02 -10.30
C PRO A 415 1.68 21.35 -9.94
N PHE A 416 2.29 20.55 -9.05
CA PHE A 416 3.73 20.60 -8.80
C PHE A 416 4.54 20.08 -9.98
N GLN A 417 4.03 19.00 -10.61
CA GLN A 417 4.62 18.41 -11.81
C GLN A 417 3.48 17.99 -12.76
N PRO A 418 3.68 18.09 -14.09
CA PRO A 418 2.66 17.70 -15.05
C PRO A 418 2.39 16.19 -15.11
N GLU A 419 3.20 15.39 -14.42
CA GLU A 419 3.21 13.94 -14.44
C GLU A 419 3.34 13.37 -13.03
N GLY A 420 2.84 12.15 -12.80
CA GLY A 420 2.84 11.48 -11.49
C GLY A 420 4.21 10.97 -11.00
N GLY A 421 5.19 10.94 -11.88
CA GLY A 421 6.58 10.61 -11.51
C GLY A 421 6.87 9.14 -11.21
N LEU A 422 5.99 8.22 -11.57
CA LEU A 422 6.29 6.79 -11.66
C LEU A 422 6.65 6.45 -13.13
N ARG A 423 7.73 5.71 -13.32
CA ARG A 423 8.20 5.28 -14.65
C ARG A 423 8.45 3.79 -14.68
N LEU A 424 8.08 3.17 -15.79
CA LEU A 424 8.52 1.84 -16.15
C LEU A 424 9.83 1.91 -16.89
N LEU A 425 10.81 1.15 -16.42
CA LEU A 425 12.11 0.97 -17.05
C LEU A 425 12.15 -0.38 -17.77
N LYS A 426 12.75 -0.39 -18.97
CA LYS A 426 12.90 -1.59 -19.81
C LYS A 426 14.31 -1.62 -20.43
N GLY A 427 14.85 -2.82 -20.62
CA GLY A 427 16.14 -3.00 -21.29
C GLY A 427 16.65 -4.42 -21.14
N ASN A 428 17.94 -4.62 -21.42
CA ASN A 428 18.56 -5.95 -21.32
C ASN A 428 18.71 -6.43 -19.86
N LEU A 429 18.52 -5.55 -18.86
CA LEU A 429 18.46 -5.92 -17.46
C LEU A 429 17.07 -6.36 -16.99
N GLY A 430 16.05 -6.25 -17.85
CA GLY A 430 14.68 -6.62 -17.54
C GLY A 430 13.74 -5.43 -17.49
N ARG A 431 12.64 -5.59 -16.76
CA ARG A 431 11.64 -4.56 -16.48
C ARG A 431 11.72 -4.17 -15.01
N GLY A 432 11.64 -2.89 -14.70
CA GLY A 432 11.63 -2.39 -13.33
C GLY A 432 10.88 -1.08 -13.24
N THR A 433 10.68 -0.59 -12.02
CA THR A 433 10.01 0.69 -11.79
C THR A 433 10.94 1.68 -11.12
N ILE A 434 10.75 2.96 -11.39
CA ILE A 434 11.44 4.06 -10.73
C ILE A 434 10.46 5.17 -10.38
N LYS A 435 10.60 5.73 -9.18
CA LYS A 435 9.88 6.93 -8.76
C LYS A 435 10.79 8.14 -8.90
N VAL A 436 10.39 9.10 -9.70
CA VAL A 436 11.17 10.31 -9.97
C VAL A 436 10.53 11.60 -9.43
N SER A 437 9.35 11.51 -8.82
CA SER A 437 8.63 12.68 -8.29
C SER A 437 9.40 13.45 -7.21
N ALA A 438 10.35 12.81 -6.54
CA ALA A 438 11.24 13.43 -5.54
C ALA A 438 12.71 13.47 -5.99
N VAL A 439 13.02 13.07 -7.24
CA VAL A 439 14.37 13.07 -7.81
C VAL A 439 14.56 14.32 -8.65
N ASP A 440 15.66 15.03 -8.44
CA ASP A 440 16.05 16.16 -9.30
C ASP A 440 16.15 15.69 -10.77
N ARG A 441 15.56 16.43 -11.70
CA ARG A 441 15.51 16.08 -13.12
C ARG A 441 16.90 15.91 -13.74
N ALA A 442 17.89 16.66 -13.26
CA ALA A 442 19.30 16.51 -13.67
C ALA A 442 19.89 15.11 -13.36
N ARG A 443 19.21 14.32 -12.51
CA ARG A 443 19.60 12.98 -12.08
C ARG A 443 18.69 11.87 -12.63
N TRP A 444 17.78 12.19 -13.55
CA TRP A 444 16.90 11.18 -14.17
C TRP A 444 17.66 10.23 -15.08
N THR A 445 18.84 10.64 -15.54
CA THR A 445 19.74 9.77 -16.30
C THR A 445 21.07 9.62 -15.57
N ILE A 446 21.35 8.41 -15.12
CA ILE A 446 22.63 8.02 -14.54
C ILE A 446 23.23 6.93 -15.41
N GLU A 447 24.45 7.19 -15.88
CA GLU A 447 25.29 6.21 -16.57
C GLU A 447 26.62 6.16 -15.83
N ALA A 448 26.92 5.02 -15.22
CA ALA A 448 28.12 4.85 -14.41
C ALA A 448 28.49 3.36 -14.28
N PRO A 449 29.75 3.04 -13.91
CA PRO A 449 30.15 1.69 -13.63
C PRO A 449 29.34 1.06 -12.48
N ALA A 450 28.96 -0.19 -12.65
CA ALA A 450 28.28 -0.96 -11.62
C ALA A 450 29.23 -1.37 -10.50
N ARG A 451 28.71 -1.39 -9.26
CA ARG A 451 29.28 -2.11 -8.13
C ARG A 451 28.20 -3.06 -7.60
N VAL A 452 28.47 -4.37 -7.69
CA VAL A 452 27.46 -5.41 -7.54
C VAL A 452 27.57 -6.09 -6.18
N PHE A 453 26.45 -6.19 -5.49
CA PHE A 453 26.31 -6.78 -4.17
C PHE A 453 25.14 -7.78 -4.14
N SER A 454 25.14 -8.68 -3.17
CA SER A 454 24.02 -9.58 -2.90
C SER A 454 23.39 -9.32 -1.53
N ASP A 455 23.94 -8.40 -0.75
CA ASP A 455 23.49 -8.02 0.58
C ASP A 455 23.63 -6.50 0.79
N GLN A 456 22.66 -5.87 1.44
CA GLN A 456 22.69 -4.43 1.73
C GLN A 456 23.78 -4.04 2.73
N ASP A 457 24.17 -4.93 3.65
CA ASP A 457 25.21 -4.65 4.65
C ASP A 457 26.60 -4.60 4.01
N ASP A 458 26.82 -5.33 2.88
CA ASP A 458 28.04 -5.21 2.07
C ASP A 458 28.15 -3.81 1.44
N VAL A 459 27.04 -3.25 0.97
CA VAL A 459 27.01 -1.88 0.45
C VAL A 459 27.41 -0.88 1.54
N ILE A 460 26.90 -1.05 2.76
CA ILE A 460 27.22 -0.17 3.89
C ILE A 460 28.71 -0.30 4.25
N ARG A 461 29.26 -1.52 4.22
CA ARG A 461 30.71 -1.74 4.43
C ARG A 461 31.55 -1.05 3.36
N ALA A 462 31.21 -1.21 2.10
CA ALA A 462 31.88 -0.56 0.99
C ALA A 462 31.79 0.99 1.07
N PHE A 463 30.64 1.52 1.48
CA PHE A 463 30.47 2.97 1.73
C PHE A 463 31.43 3.46 2.83
N LYS A 464 31.49 2.77 3.97
CA LYS A 464 32.38 3.12 5.09
C LYS A 464 33.87 3.00 4.74
N ALA A 465 34.22 2.08 3.84
CA ALA A 465 35.57 1.91 3.33
C ALA A 465 35.96 2.95 2.24
N GLY A 466 35.03 3.83 1.83
CA GLY A 466 35.27 4.82 0.78
C GLY A 466 35.26 4.25 -0.65
N GLU A 467 34.94 2.98 -0.84
CA GLU A 467 34.96 2.32 -2.16
C GLU A 467 33.92 2.87 -3.14
N LEU A 468 32.87 3.53 -2.63
CA LEU A 468 31.76 4.08 -3.41
C LEU A 468 31.92 5.60 -3.67
N GLU A 469 33.01 6.24 -3.29
CA GLU A 469 33.25 7.69 -3.51
C GLU A 469 33.60 7.99 -4.97
N ARG A 470 32.64 7.76 -5.87
CA ARG A 470 32.72 7.97 -7.31
C ARG A 470 31.33 7.91 -7.94
N ASP A 471 31.22 8.26 -9.20
CA ASP A 471 30.04 7.95 -10.00
C ASP A 471 29.85 6.43 -10.04
N VAL A 472 28.68 5.94 -9.62
CA VAL A 472 28.45 4.51 -9.45
C VAL A 472 26.98 4.14 -9.57
N VAL A 473 26.67 3.05 -10.23
CA VAL A 473 25.40 2.33 -10.13
C VAL A 473 25.58 1.20 -9.11
N VAL A 474 25.01 1.37 -7.94
CA VAL A 474 24.99 0.32 -6.90
C VAL A 474 23.94 -0.71 -7.29
N VAL A 475 24.35 -1.95 -7.50
CA VAL A 475 23.48 -3.07 -7.84
C VAL A 475 23.34 -3.99 -6.64
N VAL A 476 22.11 -4.23 -6.17
CA VAL A 476 21.85 -5.20 -5.10
C VAL A 476 20.88 -6.25 -5.64
N ARG A 477 21.39 -7.43 -5.93
CA ARG A 477 20.65 -8.54 -6.53
C ARG A 477 20.28 -9.61 -5.54
N PHE A 478 19.41 -10.55 -5.92
CA PHE A 478 18.87 -11.61 -5.07
C PHE A 478 18.05 -11.06 -3.89
N GLN A 479 17.32 -9.98 -4.13
CA GLN A 479 16.44 -9.34 -3.16
C GLN A 479 14.97 -9.44 -3.57
N GLY A 480 14.66 -10.26 -4.58
CA GLY A 480 13.30 -10.47 -5.07
C GLY A 480 12.44 -11.39 -4.18
N PRO A 481 11.15 -11.57 -4.52
CA PRO A 481 10.23 -12.41 -3.75
C PRO A 481 10.72 -13.84 -3.56
N ALA A 482 11.23 -14.49 -4.62
CA ALA A 482 11.69 -15.87 -4.54
C ALA A 482 13.09 -16.00 -3.90
N ALA A 483 13.89 -14.95 -3.89
CA ALA A 483 15.21 -14.97 -3.32
C ALA A 483 15.16 -14.94 -1.79
N ASN A 484 14.58 -13.88 -1.21
CA ASN A 484 14.57 -13.66 0.24
C ASN A 484 13.29 -12.94 0.74
N GLY A 485 12.17 -13.01 0.02
CA GLY A 485 10.93 -12.37 0.45
C GLY A 485 10.89 -10.85 0.25
N MET A 486 11.80 -10.30 -0.56
CA MET A 486 11.82 -8.90 -0.97
C MET A 486 11.83 -7.90 0.20
N PRO A 487 12.84 -7.95 1.10
CA PRO A 487 12.97 -6.99 2.20
C PRO A 487 13.19 -5.56 1.68
N GLU A 488 12.78 -4.56 2.46
CA GLU A 488 13.07 -3.17 2.12
C GLU A 488 14.56 -2.84 2.31
N LEU A 489 15.16 -2.26 1.28
CA LEU A 489 16.57 -1.84 1.28
C LEU A 489 16.77 -0.39 1.79
N HIS A 490 15.91 0.07 2.68
CA HIS A 490 15.91 1.45 3.19
C HIS A 490 17.20 1.85 3.93
N LYS A 491 17.91 0.89 4.50
CA LYS A 491 19.22 1.07 5.16
C LYS A 491 20.25 1.73 4.23
N LEU A 492 20.10 1.57 2.90
CA LEU A 492 20.98 2.15 1.90
C LEU A 492 20.76 3.66 1.67
N THR A 493 19.56 4.16 1.95
CA THR A 493 19.15 5.53 1.60
C THR A 493 20.08 6.62 2.20
N PRO A 494 20.47 6.58 3.50
CA PRO A 494 21.37 7.58 4.05
C PRO A 494 22.74 7.59 3.37
N SER A 495 23.36 6.42 3.18
CA SER A 495 24.70 6.31 2.57
C SER A 495 24.72 6.77 1.12
N LEU A 496 23.74 6.34 0.30
CA LEU A 496 23.60 6.78 -1.09
C LEU A 496 23.27 8.27 -1.18
N GLY A 497 22.48 8.80 -0.25
CA GLY A 497 22.20 10.22 -0.15
C GLY A 497 23.45 11.06 0.15
N VAL A 498 24.31 10.59 1.04
CA VAL A 498 25.60 11.26 1.34
C VAL A 498 26.50 11.31 0.11
N LEU A 499 26.64 10.20 -0.63
CA LEU A 499 27.42 10.18 -1.88
C LEU A 499 26.87 11.20 -2.90
N GLN A 500 25.56 11.26 -3.04
CA GLN A 500 24.88 12.20 -3.91
C GLN A 500 25.11 13.66 -3.47
N ASP A 501 25.08 13.95 -2.17
CA ASP A 501 25.32 15.29 -1.61
C ASP A 501 26.80 15.71 -1.75
N ARG A 502 27.74 14.75 -1.83
CA ARG A 502 29.15 14.97 -2.17
C ARG A 502 29.39 15.23 -3.67
N GLY A 503 28.33 15.19 -4.49
CA GLY A 503 28.38 15.53 -5.91
C GLY A 503 28.51 14.33 -6.86
N PHE A 504 28.56 13.10 -6.35
CA PHE A 504 28.63 11.90 -7.20
C PHE A 504 27.28 11.60 -7.86
N ARG A 505 27.34 11.04 -9.07
CA ARG A 505 26.20 10.52 -9.82
C ARG A 505 25.93 9.08 -9.37
N VAL A 506 24.92 8.90 -8.54
CA VAL A 506 24.63 7.62 -7.89
C VAL A 506 23.22 7.16 -8.26
N ALA A 507 23.08 5.88 -8.63
CA ALA A 507 21.79 5.21 -8.76
C ALA A 507 21.82 3.85 -8.05
N LEU A 508 20.65 3.36 -7.68
CA LEU A 508 20.44 1.99 -7.20
C LEU A 508 19.73 1.17 -8.26
N VAL A 509 20.12 -0.08 -8.46
CA VAL A 509 19.40 -1.08 -9.28
C VAL A 509 19.21 -2.33 -8.45
N THR A 510 17.99 -2.84 -8.34
CA THR A 510 17.70 -4.04 -7.54
C THR A 510 16.43 -4.77 -8.00
N ASP A 511 16.43 -6.09 -7.86
CA ASP A 511 15.21 -6.91 -7.95
C ASP A 511 14.39 -6.88 -6.65
N GLY A 512 14.90 -6.20 -5.61
CA GLY A 512 14.22 -5.91 -4.35
C GLY A 512 13.36 -4.64 -4.40
N ARG A 513 12.99 -4.14 -3.22
CA ARG A 513 12.17 -2.93 -3.04
C ARG A 513 12.83 -1.93 -2.10
N MET A 514 12.41 -0.69 -2.22
CA MET A 514 12.77 0.39 -1.31
C MET A 514 11.59 0.78 -0.43
N SER A 515 11.84 1.47 0.67
CA SER A 515 10.79 2.10 1.45
C SER A 515 10.04 3.16 0.63
N GLY A 516 8.74 3.31 0.88
CA GLY A 516 7.95 4.38 0.30
C GLY A 516 8.41 5.79 0.67
N ALA A 517 9.23 5.92 1.73
CA ALA A 517 9.89 7.18 2.12
C ALA A 517 11.18 7.46 1.35
N SER A 518 11.68 6.52 0.54
CA SER A 518 12.85 6.72 -0.34
C SER A 518 12.43 7.50 -1.59
N GLY A 519 13.27 8.40 -2.08
CA GLY A 519 12.91 9.18 -3.26
C GLY A 519 13.96 10.17 -3.76
N LYS A 520 15.00 10.46 -2.96
CA LYS A 520 16.05 11.43 -3.35
C LYS A 520 17.07 10.85 -4.33
N VAL A 521 17.38 9.56 -4.19
CA VAL A 521 18.34 8.84 -5.05
C VAL A 521 17.56 8.08 -6.11
N PRO A 522 17.94 8.18 -7.41
CA PRO A 522 17.32 7.37 -8.46
C PRO A 522 17.47 5.88 -8.14
N ALA A 523 16.37 5.14 -8.12
CA ALA A 523 16.37 3.72 -7.80
C ALA A 523 15.47 2.95 -8.77
N ALA A 524 16.08 2.14 -9.63
CA ALA A 524 15.40 1.13 -10.45
C ALA A 524 15.16 -0.10 -9.56
N ILE A 525 13.91 -0.34 -9.20
CA ILE A 525 13.51 -1.37 -8.23
C ILE A 525 12.54 -2.36 -8.85
N HIS A 526 12.31 -3.48 -8.15
CA HIS A 526 11.43 -4.57 -8.60
C HIS A 526 11.87 -5.21 -9.92
N VAL A 527 13.18 -5.12 -10.25
CA VAL A 527 13.66 -5.59 -11.56
C VAL A 527 13.28 -7.06 -11.77
N SER A 528 12.57 -7.29 -12.86
CA SER A 528 11.95 -8.58 -13.17
C SER A 528 12.32 -9.01 -14.60
N PRO A 529 12.67 -10.30 -14.81
CA PRO A 529 12.76 -11.37 -13.82
C PRO A 529 13.82 -11.12 -12.74
N GLU A 530 13.56 -11.57 -11.49
CA GLU A 530 14.55 -11.45 -10.41
C GLU A 530 15.77 -12.36 -10.66
N ALA A 531 16.93 -12.01 -10.09
CA ALA A 531 18.18 -12.75 -10.29
C ALA A 531 18.07 -14.24 -9.91
N LYS A 532 17.37 -14.60 -8.84
CA LYS A 532 17.12 -15.99 -8.40
C LYS A 532 16.40 -16.83 -9.45
N ARG A 533 15.59 -16.18 -10.31
CA ARG A 533 14.79 -16.83 -11.35
C ARG A 533 15.39 -16.63 -12.75
N GLY A 534 16.70 -16.43 -12.84
CA GLY A 534 17.41 -16.29 -14.09
C GLY A 534 17.37 -14.87 -14.68
N GLY A 535 16.99 -13.87 -13.89
CA GLY A 535 17.00 -12.48 -14.31
C GLY A 535 18.42 -11.98 -14.60
N ALA A 536 18.52 -11.02 -15.51
CA ALA A 536 19.77 -10.51 -16.05
C ALA A 536 20.67 -9.81 -15.02
N LEU A 537 20.14 -9.38 -13.88
CA LEU A 537 20.96 -8.87 -12.77
C LEU A 537 22.00 -9.90 -12.28
N ALA A 538 21.72 -11.21 -12.44
CA ALA A 538 22.67 -12.27 -12.11
C ALA A 538 23.91 -12.25 -13.02
N LEU A 539 23.83 -11.65 -14.20
CA LEU A 539 24.93 -11.57 -15.18
C LEU A 539 25.84 -10.34 -14.98
N LEU A 540 25.36 -9.32 -14.23
CA LEU A 540 26.15 -8.11 -13.99
C LEU A 540 27.42 -8.39 -13.19
N ARG A 541 28.49 -7.69 -13.55
CA ARG A 541 29.80 -7.73 -12.90
C ARG A 541 30.24 -6.33 -12.50
N ASP A 542 31.12 -6.24 -11.51
CA ASP A 542 31.75 -4.98 -11.12
C ASP A 542 32.41 -4.33 -12.33
N GLY A 543 32.21 -3.03 -12.50
CA GLY A 543 32.79 -2.24 -13.60
C GLY A 543 31.94 -2.21 -14.87
N ASP A 544 30.90 -3.04 -15.01
CA ASP A 544 29.97 -2.94 -16.16
C ASP A 544 29.32 -1.56 -16.18
N LEU A 545 29.31 -0.91 -17.34
CA LEU A 545 28.63 0.37 -17.49
C LEU A 545 27.12 0.13 -17.55
N VAL A 546 26.38 0.74 -16.62
CA VAL A 546 24.93 0.61 -16.53
C VAL A 546 24.29 1.97 -16.73
N ARG A 547 23.27 2.01 -17.58
CA ARG A 547 22.41 3.18 -17.80
C ARG A 547 21.06 2.96 -17.16
N VAL A 548 20.69 3.89 -16.28
CA VAL A 548 19.33 4.06 -15.70
C VAL A 548 18.81 5.40 -16.19
N CYS A 549 17.82 5.40 -17.06
CA CYS A 549 17.25 6.61 -17.63
C CYS A 549 15.73 6.63 -17.45
N ALA A 550 15.24 7.45 -16.54
CA ALA A 550 13.81 7.62 -16.31
C ALA A 550 13.11 8.43 -17.41
N GLU A 551 13.87 9.19 -18.20
CA GLU A 551 13.33 10.02 -19.28
C GLU A 551 12.90 9.16 -20.48
N SER A 552 13.78 8.24 -20.91
CA SER A 552 13.51 7.28 -22.00
C SER A 552 12.85 5.98 -21.51
N GLY A 553 12.85 5.70 -20.21
CA GLY A 553 12.42 4.41 -19.66
C GLY A 553 13.44 3.29 -19.87
N GLU A 554 14.74 3.60 -19.87
CA GLU A 554 15.80 2.63 -20.19
C GLU A 554 16.48 2.09 -18.91
N LEU A 555 16.73 0.77 -18.90
CA LEU A 555 17.50 0.05 -17.89
C LEU A 555 18.42 -0.96 -18.59
N THR A 556 19.65 -0.56 -18.85
CA THR A 556 20.53 -1.31 -19.76
C THR A 556 21.95 -1.41 -19.22
N ALA A 557 22.54 -2.61 -19.29
CA ALA A 557 23.98 -2.81 -19.22
C ALA A 557 24.59 -2.56 -20.61
N LEU A 558 25.53 -1.63 -20.70
CA LEU A 558 26.23 -1.25 -21.93
C LEU A 558 27.46 -2.14 -22.10
N VAL A 559 27.22 -3.43 -22.26
CA VAL A 559 28.23 -4.48 -22.43
C VAL A 559 28.07 -5.05 -23.84
N ASP A 560 29.17 -5.41 -24.47
CA ASP A 560 29.14 -6.08 -25.78
C ASP A 560 28.23 -7.30 -25.76
N ALA A 561 27.41 -7.46 -26.79
CA ALA A 561 26.34 -8.48 -26.84
C ALA A 561 26.88 -9.91 -26.76
N ASP A 562 28.00 -10.20 -27.41
CA ASP A 562 28.61 -11.54 -27.40
C ASP A 562 29.23 -11.83 -26.04
N ALA A 563 29.93 -10.83 -25.48
CA ALA A 563 30.46 -10.91 -24.12
C ALA A 563 29.34 -11.07 -23.06
N TRP A 564 28.19 -10.42 -23.25
CA TRP A 564 27.05 -10.56 -22.38
C TRP A 564 26.44 -11.96 -22.46
N ALA A 565 26.20 -12.47 -23.68
CA ALA A 565 25.61 -13.78 -23.91
C ALA A 565 26.49 -14.95 -23.43
N ALA A 566 27.80 -14.76 -23.38
CA ALA A 566 28.76 -15.76 -22.90
C ALA A 566 28.87 -15.83 -21.36
N ARG A 567 28.16 -14.96 -20.62
CA ARG A 567 28.28 -14.91 -19.16
C ARG A 567 27.48 -16.00 -18.48
N GLU A 568 28.09 -16.63 -17.50
CA GLU A 568 27.38 -17.46 -16.53
C GLU A 568 26.77 -16.57 -15.43
N PRO A 569 25.53 -16.86 -15.01
CA PRO A 569 24.90 -16.14 -13.92
C PRO A 569 25.63 -16.41 -12.60
N ALA A 570 25.75 -15.38 -11.77
CA ALA A 570 26.27 -15.55 -10.43
C ALA A 570 25.40 -16.50 -9.61
N PRO A 571 25.98 -17.33 -8.75
CA PRO A 571 25.24 -18.23 -7.89
C PRO A 571 24.40 -17.42 -6.88
N ALA A 572 23.18 -17.88 -6.63
CA ALA A 572 22.38 -17.29 -5.58
C ALA A 572 23.01 -17.54 -4.20
N PRO A 573 22.93 -16.61 -3.27
CA PRO A 573 23.35 -16.83 -1.88
C PRO A 573 22.64 -18.04 -1.27
N ILE A 574 23.30 -18.68 -0.30
CA ILE A 574 22.70 -19.75 0.49
C ILE A 574 21.54 -19.14 1.31
N GLU A 575 20.38 -19.77 1.28
CA GLU A 575 19.23 -19.30 2.04
C GLU A 575 19.55 -19.32 3.54
N ALA A 576 19.37 -18.17 4.17
CA ALA A 576 19.57 -18.05 5.60
C ALA A 576 18.42 -18.73 6.37
N MET A 577 18.77 -19.40 7.46
CA MET A 577 17.84 -20.07 8.38
C MET A 577 17.67 -19.23 9.65
N GLY A 578 16.63 -19.51 10.39
CA GLY A 578 16.33 -18.86 11.66
C GLY A 578 15.35 -17.68 11.54
N VAL A 579 14.94 -17.17 12.68
CA VAL A 579 13.89 -16.12 12.85
C VAL A 579 12.59 -16.40 12.07
N GLY A 580 12.26 -17.67 11.87
CA GLY A 580 11.06 -18.11 11.17
C GLY A 580 11.16 -18.13 9.64
N ARG A 581 12.29 -17.80 9.03
CA ARG A 581 12.46 -17.78 7.56
C ARG A 581 12.12 -19.13 6.91
N GLU A 582 12.50 -20.23 7.53
CA GLU A 582 12.24 -21.60 7.08
C GLU A 582 10.75 -21.91 6.93
N LEU A 583 9.89 -21.31 7.76
CA LEU A 583 8.43 -21.46 7.67
C LEU A 583 7.87 -20.84 6.39
N PHE A 584 8.56 -19.86 5.82
CA PHE A 584 8.19 -19.15 4.61
C PHE A 584 8.89 -19.67 3.35
N ALA A 585 9.63 -20.78 3.45
CA ALA A 585 10.33 -21.39 2.30
C ALA A 585 9.35 -21.73 1.15
N LEU A 586 8.15 -22.24 1.47
CA LEU A 586 7.10 -22.52 0.50
C LEU A 586 6.65 -21.24 -0.23
N MET A 587 6.53 -20.13 0.49
CA MET A 587 6.15 -18.85 -0.10
C MET A 587 7.22 -18.33 -1.05
N ARG A 588 8.52 -18.42 -0.69
CA ARG A 588 9.61 -18.07 -1.61
C ARG A 588 9.62 -18.95 -2.85
N ALA A 589 9.45 -20.26 -2.69
CA ALA A 589 9.46 -21.21 -3.81
C ALA A 589 8.35 -20.95 -4.84
N HIS A 590 7.18 -20.49 -4.39
CA HIS A 590 5.99 -20.29 -5.23
C HIS A 590 5.64 -18.83 -5.50
N ALA A 591 6.38 -17.85 -4.95
CA ALA A 591 6.13 -16.44 -5.22
C ALA A 591 6.18 -16.16 -6.73
N ASP A 592 5.20 -15.45 -7.24
CA ASP A 592 5.20 -14.97 -8.61
C ASP A 592 6.06 -13.68 -8.76
N PRO A 593 6.32 -13.22 -9.98
CA PRO A 593 7.10 -12.00 -10.20
C PRO A 593 6.49 -10.77 -9.51
N ALA A 594 7.33 -9.79 -9.17
CA ALA A 594 6.91 -8.53 -8.55
C ALA A 594 5.80 -7.82 -9.35
N GLU A 595 5.88 -7.83 -10.68
CA GLU A 595 4.85 -7.25 -11.56
C GLU A 595 3.47 -7.90 -11.41
N ARG A 596 3.42 -9.15 -10.97
CA ARG A 596 2.18 -9.88 -10.66
C ARG A 596 1.78 -9.81 -9.19
N GLY A 597 2.55 -9.09 -8.37
CA GLY A 597 2.25 -8.87 -6.96
C GLY A 597 3.13 -9.63 -5.99
N GLY A 598 4.07 -10.49 -6.43
CA GLY A 598 4.98 -11.24 -5.56
C GLY A 598 4.24 -12.12 -4.55
N SER A 599 3.15 -12.79 -4.97
CA SER A 599 2.28 -13.59 -4.08
C SER A 599 2.39 -15.08 -4.39
N ALA A 600 2.75 -15.84 -3.39
CA ALA A 600 2.72 -17.31 -3.49
C ALA A 600 1.28 -17.85 -3.44
N MET A 601 0.45 -17.26 -2.61
CA MET A 601 -0.94 -17.67 -2.42
C MET A 601 -1.77 -17.48 -3.70
N LEU A 602 -1.71 -16.29 -4.31
CA LEU A 602 -2.46 -16.00 -5.54
C LEU A 602 -1.94 -16.82 -6.72
N ALA A 603 -0.62 -17.01 -6.82
CA ALA A 603 -0.01 -17.86 -7.85
C ALA A 603 -0.50 -19.32 -7.74
N ALA A 604 -0.48 -19.89 -6.52
CA ALA A 604 -0.96 -21.26 -6.28
C ALA A 604 -2.47 -21.41 -6.52
N ALA A 605 -3.25 -20.36 -6.30
CA ALA A 605 -4.70 -20.34 -6.56
C ALA A 605 -5.05 -20.15 -8.05
N GLY A 606 -4.08 -19.92 -8.93
CA GLY A 606 -4.29 -19.65 -10.34
C GLY A 606 -4.98 -18.30 -10.63
N LEU A 607 -4.84 -17.35 -9.72
CA LEU A 607 -5.45 -16.01 -9.79
C LEU A 607 -4.52 -14.99 -10.41
#